data_566398029bf78c77e863046616ac831b
#
_entry.id   566398029bf78c77e863046616ac831b
#
_cell.length_a   1.000
_cell.length_b   1.000
_cell.length_c   1.000
_cell.angle_alpha   90.00
_cell.angle_beta   90.00
_cell.angle_gamma   90.00
#
_symmetry.space_group_name_H-M   'P 1'
#
loop_
_entity.id
_entity.type
_entity.pdbx_description
1 polymer ?
#
loop_
_entity_poly.entity_id
_entity_poly.type
_entity_poly.pdbx_seq_one_letter_code
_entity_poly.pdbx_strand_id
1 'polypeptide(L)'
;YNSKNIEKIINKKFKMIICCAAPGAMTIANRKPNEDLKNIKKLIKYLKLVKTEKFILISTIQVFSILDKKNNDEDSNDLNNKLAYGKNRRILEKFCQKQFKNHLVIRLPSLFGKHIKKNFIFDIINPMPTFLNIKKIQLISKILPTEIRNFFTTIYRKKDDNYYIDRNLFNKSTQKNILIKYFEKYNFVSSSLTNPNSKYQYYNLENLIKDIKVVYKLGVKYLNISTEPIHAKNIYQFLTKKKMKSNNAKIYSANMVSKYAKLWGDEKNYLYTKKIILNDLKKFYKIKKNESINF
;
A
#
# COMPACT_ATOMS: atom_id res chain seq x y z
N TYR A 1 -4.96 6.44 -19.78
CA TYR A 1 -4.65 5.13 -20.36
C TYR A 1 -4.46 4.10 -19.25
N ASN A 2 -4.75 2.84 -19.53
CA ASN A 2 -4.62 1.72 -18.60
C ASN A 2 -4.19 0.43 -19.34
N SER A 3 -4.14 -0.70 -18.67
CA SER A 3 -3.70 -1.99 -19.26
C SER A 3 -4.52 -2.48 -20.46
N LYS A 4 -5.74 -1.96 -20.68
CA LYS A 4 -6.63 -2.34 -21.80
C LYS A 4 -6.43 -1.47 -23.04
N ASN A 5 -5.78 -0.31 -22.92
CA ASN A 5 -5.67 0.66 -24.02
C ASN A 5 -4.32 1.39 -24.05
N ILE A 6 -3.29 0.84 -23.40
CA ILE A 6 -1.97 1.47 -23.31
C ILE A 6 -1.28 1.58 -24.68
N GLU A 7 -1.59 0.69 -25.62
CA GLU A 7 -1.09 0.75 -26.99
C GLU A 7 -1.46 2.05 -27.70
N LYS A 8 -2.54 2.70 -27.29
CA LYS A 8 -3.00 3.98 -27.88
C LYS A 8 -2.09 5.17 -27.55
N ILE A 9 -1.05 4.99 -26.71
CA ILE A 9 -0.05 6.05 -26.45
C ILE A 9 1.06 6.07 -27.49
N ILE A 10 1.19 5.05 -28.32
CA ILE A 10 2.26 4.90 -29.30
C ILE A 10 2.28 6.12 -30.24
N ASN A 11 3.47 6.67 -30.48
CA ASN A 11 3.73 7.83 -31.34
C ASN A 11 3.02 9.12 -30.92
N LYS A 12 2.38 9.16 -29.75
CA LYS A 12 1.78 10.39 -29.21
C LYS A 12 2.80 11.28 -28.53
N LYS A 13 2.54 12.60 -28.57
CA LYS A 13 3.28 13.63 -27.84
C LYS A 13 2.44 14.12 -26.66
N PHE A 14 3.07 14.28 -25.50
CA PHE A 14 2.42 14.78 -24.29
C PHE A 14 3.27 15.90 -23.67
N LYS A 15 2.63 16.89 -23.05
CA LYS A 15 3.33 17.86 -22.19
C LYS A 15 3.86 17.16 -20.94
N MET A 16 3.05 16.29 -20.34
CA MET A 16 3.42 15.54 -19.15
C MET A 16 2.77 14.16 -19.14
N ILE A 17 3.53 13.17 -18.70
CA ILE A 17 3.02 11.82 -18.38
C ILE A 17 3.27 11.53 -16.90
N ILE A 18 2.22 11.11 -16.17
CA ILE A 18 2.34 10.51 -14.83
C ILE A 18 2.08 9.02 -14.97
N CYS A 19 3.12 8.21 -14.81
CA CYS A 19 3.06 6.76 -14.99
C CYS A 19 2.83 6.07 -13.64
N CYS A 20 1.62 5.57 -13.42
CA CYS A 20 1.22 4.74 -12.27
C CYS A 20 0.96 3.28 -12.70
N ALA A 21 1.45 2.85 -13.87
CA ALA A 21 1.01 1.62 -14.52
C ALA A 21 1.73 0.34 -14.03
N ALA A 22 2.75 0.44 -13.17
CA ALA A 22 3.38 -0.75 -12.60
C ALA A 22 2.40 -1.47 -11.66
N PRO A 23 2.25 -2.82 -11.75
CA PRO A 23 1.35 -3.57 -10.89
C PRO A 23 1.65 -3.35 -9.40
N GLY A 24 0.64 -2.97 -8.59
CA GLY A 24 0.83 -2.58 -7.19
C GLY A 24 0.75 -3.73 -6.18
N ALA A 25 0.58 -4.99 -6.60
CA ALA A 25 0.38 -6.14 -5.72
C ALA A 25 1.72 -6.82 -5.37
N MET A 26 2.41 -6.34 -4.33
CA MET A 26 3.73 -6.84 -3.90
C MET A 26 3.74 -8.36 -3.65
N THR A 27 2.75 -8.90 -2.97
CA THR A 27 2.65 -10.34 -2.67
C THR A 27 2.56 -11.17 -3.94
N ILE A 28 1.79 -10.71 -4.94
CA ILE A 28 1.66 -11.40 -6.23
C ILE A 28 2.97 -11.32 -7.00
N ALA A 29 3.58 -10.14 -7.09
CA ALA A 29 4.84 -9.94 -7.78
C ALA A 29 5.98 -10.82 -7.21
N ASN A 30 6.05 -10.95 -5.88
CA ASN A 30 7.06 -11.79 -5.23
C ASN A 30 6.79 -13.30 -5.40
N ARG A 31 5.52 -13.71 -5.48
CA ARG A 31 5.12 -15.10 -5.71
C ARG A 31 5.27 -15.52 -7.18
N LYS A 32 5.07 -14.58 -8.11
CA LYS A 32 5.16 -14.81 -9.57
C LYS A 32 6.16 -13.82 -10.21
N PRO A 33 7.46 -13.96 -9.91
CA PRO A 33 8.48 -12.96 -10.28
C PRO A 33 8.62 -12.76 -11.79
N ASN A 34 8.53 -13.85 -12.57
CA ASN A 34 8.67 -13.80 -14.03
C ASN A 34 7.47 -13.13 -14.71
N GLU A 35 6.25 -13.34 -14.20
CA GLU A 35 5.04 -12.69 -14.68
C GLU A 35 5.09 -11.18 -14.43
N ASP A 36 5.51 -10.78 -13.22
CA ASP A 36 5.69 -9.37 -12.87
C ASP A 36 6.76 -8.70 -13.75
N LEU A 37 7.90 -9.36 -13.98
CA LEU A 37 8.94 -8.86 -14.89
C LEU A 37 8.43 -8.72 -16.33
N LYS A 38 7.65 -9.70 -16.83
CA LYS A 38 7.02 -9.63 -18.16
C LYS A 38 6.10 -8.40 -18.28
N ASN A 39 5.32 -8.11 -17.24
CA ASN A 39 4.45 -6.92 -17.20
C ASN A 39 5.26 -5.62 -17.23
N ILE A 40 6.35 -5.52 -16.48
CA ILE A 40 7.25 -4.36 -16.50
C ILE A 40 7.91 -4.20 -17.87
N LYS A 41 8.41 -5.28 -18.48
CA LYS A 41 9.01 -5.23 -19.84
C LYS A 41 7.98 -4.81 -20.89
N LYS A 42 6.73 -5.30 -20.80
CA LYS A 42 5.63 -4.88 -21.67
C LYS A 42 5.33 -3.39 -21.54
N LEU A 43 5.27 -2.87 -20.32
CA LEU A 43 5.09 -1.43 -20.05
C LEU A 43 6.23 -0.61 -20.68
N ILE A 44 7.48 -1.01 -20.48
CA ILE A 44 8.66 -0.36 -21.06
C ILE A 44 8.58 -0.33 -22.59
N LYS A 45 8.13 -1.41 -23.23
CA LYS A 45 7.96 -1.46 -24.70
C LYS A 45 7.06 -0.33 -25.21
N TYR A 46 5.95 -0.07 -24.54
CA TYR A 46 5.05 1.05 -24.93
C TYR A 46 5.65 2.42 -24.61
N LEU A 47 6.27 2.57 -23.42
CA LEU A 47 6.85 3.83 -22.99
C LEU A 47 8.04 4.28 -23.85
N LYS A 48 8.75 3.37 -24.53
CA LYS A 48 9.81 3.72 -25.49
C LYS A 48 9.29 4.50 -26.69
N LEU A 49 8.03 4.34 -27.04
CA LEU A 49 7.41 4.89 -28.26
C LEU A 49 6.62 6.18 -28.01
N VAL A 50 6.72 6.77 -26.82
CA VAL A 50 6.06 8.05 -26.52
C VAL A 50 7.06 9.18 -26.41
N LYS A 51 6.61 10.40 -26.79
CA LYS A 51 7.36 11.64 -26.59
C LYS A 51 6.67 12.47 -25.51
N THR A 52 7.42 12.97 -24.56
CA THR A 52 6.88 13.85 -23.51
C THR A 52 7.92 14.88 -23.07
N GLU A 53 7.46 16.08 -22.73
CA GLU A 53 8.32 17.13 -22.19
C GLU A 53 8.73 16.81 -20.75
N LYS A 54 7.85 16.18 -19.95
CA LYS A 54 8.12 15.72 -18.59
C LYS A 54 7.50 14.36 -18.33
N PHE A 55 8.29 13.47 -17.72
CA PHE A 55 7.85 12.14 -17.33
C PHE A 55 7.95 11.96 -15.81
N ILE A 56 6.85 11.64 -15.17
CA ILE A 56 6.79 11.36 -13.73
C ILE A 56 6.49 9.87 -13.54
N LEU A 57 7.39 9.15 -12.87
CA LEU A 57 7.20 7.75 -12.52
C LEU A 57 6.80 7.62 -11.06
N ILE A 58 5.67 6.97 -10.79
CA ILE A 58 5.30 6.55 -9.43
C ILE A 58 5.97 5.20 -9.16
N SER A 59 6.97 5.25 -8.27
CA SER A 59 7.77 4.12 -7.82
C SER A 59 7.47 3.78 -6.35
N THR A 60 8.36 3.08 -5.67
CA THR A 60 8.12 2.53 -4.33
C THR A 60 9.39 2.54 -3.47
N ILE A 61 9.24 2.65 -2.16
CA ILE A 61 10.30 2.41 -1.16
C ILE A 61 10.94 1.01 -1.30
N GLN A 62 10.21 0.04 -1.88
CA GLN A 62 10.70 -1.34 -2.01
C GLN A 62 11.88 -1.50 -2.98
N VAL A 63 12.36 -0.44 -3.62
CA VAL A 63 13.60 -0.47 -4.41
C VAL A 63 14.85 -0.52 -3.54
N PHE A 64 14.79 -0.06 -2.28
CA PHE A 64 15.90 -0.14 -1.35
C PHE A 64 16.20 -1.58 -0.93
N SER A 65 17.48 -1.93 -0.74
CA SER A 65 17.91 -3.27 -0.30
C SER A 65 17.43 -3.58 1.12
N ILE A 66 17.60 -2.61 2.02
CA ILE A 66 17.20 -2.66 3.42
C ILE A 66 16.30 -1.45 3.68
N LEU A 67 15.02 -1.71 3.98
CA LEU A 67 14.02 -0.65 4.13
C LEU A 67 14.22 0.21 5.38
N ASP A 68 14.84 -0.33 6.42
CA ASP A 68 15.03 0.30 7.75
C ASP A 68 16.46 0.86 7.93
N LYS A 69 17.22 0.97 6.86
CA LYS A 69 18.57 1.53 6.89
C LYS A 69 18.49 3.05 7.11
N LYS A 70 19.32 3.57 8.02
CA LYS A 70 19.52 5.02 8.16
C LYS A 70 20.01 5.60 6.83
N ASN A 71 19.50 6.77 6.46
CA ASN A 71 19.92 7.50 5.25
C ASN A 71 19.49 6.85 3.91
N ASN A 72 18.36 6.14 3.88
CA ASN A 72 17.71 5.78 2.62
C ASN A 72 17.06 7.01 1.98
N ASP A 73 17.87 7.94 1.50
CA ASP A 73 17.47 9.14 0.79
C ASP A 73 17.54 8.99 -0.75
N GLU A 74 17.41 10.09 -1.48
CA GLU A 74 17.47 10.10 -2.94
C GLU A 74 18.85 9.81 -3.53
N ASP A 75 19.92 10.04 -2.77
CA ASP A 75 21.31 9.79 -3.17
C ASP A 75 21.78 8.38 -2.81
N SER A 76 20.97 7.62 -2.10
CA SER A 76 21.32 6.24 -1.73
C SER A 76 21.53 5.35 -2.96
N ASN A 77 22.68 4.70 -3.02
CA ASN A 77 23.04 3.72 -4.04
C ASN A 77 22.63 2.29 -3.69
N ASP A 78 22.12 2.06 -2.48
CA ASP A 78 21.71 0.74 -1.99
C ASP A 78 20.29 0.37 -2.49
N LEU A 79 20.16 0.26 -3.81
CA LEU A 79 18.90 0.03 -4.53
C LEU A 79 18.87 -1.37 -5.16
N ASN A 80 19.16 -2.39 -4.35
CA ASN A 80 19.25 -3.77 -4.82
C ASN A 80 18.40 -4.72 -3.97
N ASN A 81 17.08 -4.47 -3.92
CA ASN A 81 16.15 -5.35 -3.22
C ASN A 81 16.18 -6.75 -3.85
N LYS A 82 16.31 -7.79 -3.02
CA LYS A 82 16.31 -9.19 -3.45
C LYS A 82 14.92 -9.66 -3.92
N LEU A 83 13.85 -9.02 -3.44
CA LEU A 83 12.47 -9.37 -3.78
C LEU A 83 12.08 -8.83 -5.17
N ALA A 84 11.39 -9.64 -5.94
CA ALA A 84 11.02 -9.33 -7.33
C ALA A 84 10.26 -8.01 -7.45
N TYR A 85 9.37 -7.70 -6.51
CA TYR A 85 8.61 -6.44 -6.54
C TYR A 85 9.54 -5.22 -6.59
N GLY A 86 10.49 -5.09 -5.68
CA GLY A 86 11.44 -3.98 -5.64
C GLY A 86 12.41 -4.01 -6.83
N LYS A 87 12.99 -5.19 -7.12
CA LYS A 87 13.92 -5.41 -8.24
C LYS A 87 13.32 -4.96 -9.58
N ASN A 88 12.09 -5.36 -9.87
CA ASN A 88 11.45 -5.05 -11.16
C ASN A 88 11.06 -3.57 -11.28
N ARG A 89 10.67 -2.90 -10.15
CA ARG A 89 10.43 -1.43 -10.16
C ARG A 89 11.73 -0.66 -10.36
N ARG A 90 12.86 -1.15 -9.84
CA ARG A 90 14.16 -0.54 -10.11
C ARG A 90 14.55 -0.62 -11.59
N ILE A 91 14.19 -1.69 -12.30
CA ILE A 91 14.37 -1.77 -13.77
C ILE A 91 13.60 -0.64 -14.47
N LEU A 92 12.37 -0.38 -14.03
CA LEU A 92 11.53 0.69 -14.59
C LEU A 92 12.10 2.09 -14.24
N GLU A 93 12.64 2.31 -13.03
CA GLU A 93 13.35 3.56 -12.68
C GLU A 93 14.56 3.81 -13.58
N LYS A 94 15.42 2.79 -13.77
CA LYS A 94 16.59 2.87 -14.65
C LYS A 94 16.21 3.16 -16.11
N PHE A 95 15.14 2.54 -16.58
CA PHE A 95 14.60 2.84 -17.90
C PHE A 95 14.14 4.31 -18.00
N CYS A 96 13.36 4.78 -17.04
CA CYS A 96 12.86 6.15 -16.99
C CYS A 96 14.01 7.17 -17.04
N GLN A 97 15.06 6.96 -16.25
CA GLN A 97 16.26 7.79 -16.19
C GLN A 97 16.97 7.88 -17.56
N LYS A 98 17.07 6.75 -18.26
CA LYS A 98 17.73 6.69 -19.57
C LYS A 98 16.90 7.28 -20.71
N GLN A 99 15.58 7.05 -20.68
CA GLN A 99 14.67 7.39 -21.76
C GLN A 99 14.25 8.86 -21.75
N PHE A 100 14.04 9.46 -20.57
CA PHE A 100 13.44 10.78 -20.44
C PHE A 100 14.40 11.76 -19.78
N LYS A 101 14.91 12.73 -20.55
CA LYS A 101 15.83 13.78 -20.05
C LYS A 101 15.22 14.54 -18.87
N ASN A 102 13.92 14.90 -18.97
CA ASN A 102 13.17 15.58 -17.94
C ASN A 102 12.24 14.59 -17.23
N HIS A 103 12.79 13.81 -16.28
CA HIS A 103 12.06 12.84 -15.48
C HIS A 103 12.02 13.22 -14.00
N LEU A 104 11.02 12.70 -13.32
CA LEU A 104 10.90 12.68 -11.86
C LEU A 104 10.44 11.30 -11.42
N VAL A 105 11.21 10.61 -10.61
CA VAL A 105 10.84 9.34 -9.98
C VAL A 105 10.41 9.62 -8.55
N ILE A 106 9.17 9.24 -8.21
CA ILE A 106 8.59 9.44 -6.87
C ILE A 106 8.49 8.08 -6.20
N ARG A 107 9.25 7.85 -5.13
CA ARG A 107 9.20 6.63 -4.33
C ARG A 107 8.20 6.81 -3.20
N LEU A 108 7.13 6.03 -3.24
CA LEU A 108 6.07 6.08 -2.26
C LEU A 108 6.26 5.03 -1.16
N PRO A 109 5.94 5.37 0.10
CA PRO A 109 5.87 4.43 1.21
C PRO A 109 4.55 3.65 1.20
N SER A 110 4.07 3.18 2.35
CA SER A 110 2.73 2.63 2.49
C SER A 110 1.67 3.73 2.33
N LEU A 111 0.57 3.42 1.64
CA LEU A 111 -0.44 4.42 1.27
C LEU A 111 -1.73 4.22 2.04
N PHE A 112 -2.44 5.31 2.30
CA PHE A 112 -3.87 5.29 2.61
C PHE A 112 -4.60 6.37 1.78
N GLY A 113 -5.91 6.17 1.58
CA GLY A 113 -6.74 7.06 0.78
C GLY A 113 -7.92 6.32 0.17
N LYS A 114 -8.77 7.07 -0.53
CA LYS A 114 -9.93 6.52 -1.24
C LYS A 114 -9.49 5.40 -2.21
N HIS A 115 -10.24 4.32 -2.24
CA HIS A 115 -9.98 3.15 -3.11
C HIS A 115 -8.78 2.25 -2.75
N ILE A 116 -8.01 2.54 -1.71
CA ILE A 116 -6.99 1.60 -1.21
C ILE A 116 -7.70 0.49 -0.41
N LYS A 117 -7.75 -0.72 -0.99
CA LYS A 117 -8.46 -1.89 -0.41
C LYS A 117 -7.52 -2.96 0.11
N LYS A 118 -6.37 -2.56 0.66
CA LYS A 118 -5.34 -3.46 1.19
C LYS A 118 -4.46 -2.73 2.19
N ASN A 119 -3.67 -3.45 2.95
CA ASN A 119 -2.71 -3.06 3.99
C ASN A 119 -3.33 -2.92 5.39
N PHE A 120 -2.47 -2.67 6.37
CA PHE A 120 -2.84 -2.65 7.78
C PHE A 120 -3.92 -1.61 8.12
N ILE A 121 -3.96 -0.43 7.46
CA ILE A 121 -5.01 0.57 7.69
C ILE A 121 -6.36 0.05 7.19
N PHE A 122 -6.37 -0.61 6.02
CA PHE A 122 -7.58 -1.27 5.52
C PHE A 122 -8.05 -2.38 6.48
N ASP A 123 -7.11 -3.15 7.05
CA ASP A 123 -7.38 -4.24 7.97
C ASP A 123 -7.94 -3.76 9.32
N ILE A 124 -7.53 -2.57 9.79
CA ILE A 124 -8.12 -1.93 10.98
C ILE A 124 -9.58 -1.52 10.72
N ILE A 125 -9.86 -0.97 9.54
CA ILE A 125 -11.22 -0.53 9.16
C ILE A 125 -12.11 -1.74 8.91
N ASN A 126 -11.57 -2.80 8.31
CA ASN A 126 -12.28 -4.01 7.93
C ASN A 126 -11.76 -5.21 8.74
N PRO A 127 -12.29 -5.46 9.95
CA PRO A 127 -11.76 -6.48 10.84
C PRO A 127 -11.89 -7.91 10.29
N MET A 128 -12.83 -8.15 9.37
CA MET A 128 -12.97 -9.45 8.73
C MET A 128 -11.91 -9.65 7.63
N PRO A 129 -11.10 -10.74 7.67
CA PRO A 129 -10.10 -11.02 6.65
C PRO A 129 -10.69 -11.08 5.24
N THR A 130 -9.96 -10.51 4.27
CA THR A 130 -10.40 -10.51 2.87
C THR A 130 -10.49 -11.93 2.31
N PHE A 131 -9.60 -12.81 2.75
CA PHE A 131 -9.63 -14.23 2.41
C PHE A 131 -9.12 -15.09 3.57
N LEU A 132 -9.56 -16.34 3.59
CA LEU A 132 -9.14 -17.39 4.53
C LEU A 132 -8.80 -18.65 3.73
N ASN A 133 -7.78 -19.40 4.14
CA ASN A 133 -7.53 -20.73 3.60
C ASN A 133 -8.46 -21.77 4.25
N ILE A 134 -8.53 -22.98 3.67
CA ILE A 134 -9.42 -24.03 4.14
C ILE A 134 -9.19 -24.41 5.61
N LYS A 135 -7.93 -24.45 6.07
CA LYS A 135 -7.60 -24.78 7.48
C LYS A 135 -8.19 -23.75 8.45
N LYS A 136 -8.13 -22.45 8.09
CA LYS A 136 -8.74 -21.36 8.88
C LYS A 136 -10.26 -21.42 8.87
N ILE A 137 -10.89 -21.70 7.72
CA ILE A 137 -12.35 -21.90 7.62
C ILE A 137 -12.79 -23.01 8.58
N GLN A 138 -12.15 -24.19 8.52
CA GLN A 138 -12.48 -25.33 9.38
C GLN A 138 -12.29 -25.01 10.86
N LEU A 139 -11.17 -24.36 11.22
CA LEU A 139 -10.88 -23.98 12.61
C LEU A 139 -11.94 -23.01 13.15
N ILE A 140 -12.27 -21.97 12.40
CA ILE A 140 -13.25 -20.96 12.81
C ILE A 140 -14.65 -21.58 12.90
N SER A 141 -15.03 -22.43 11.94
CA SER A 141 -16.34 -23.10 11.95
C SER A 141 -16.55 -23.99 13.18
N LYS A 142 -15.48 -24.59 13.72
CA LYS A 142 -15.59 -25.45 14.94
C LYS A 142 -15.92 -24.66 16.20
N ILE A 143 -15.49 -23.40 16.29
CA ILE A 143 -15.66 -22.56 17.50
C ILE A 143 -16.89 -21.66 17.46
N LEU A 144 -17.50 -21.47 16.29
CA LEU A 144 -18.68 -20.63 16.14
C LEU A 144 -19.96 -21.42 16.51
N PRO A 145 -20.91 -20.82 17.24
CA PRO A 145 -22.27 -21.35 17.38
C PRO A 145 -22.93 -21.57 16.02
N THR A 146 -23.86 -22.53 15.95
CA THR A 146 -24.45 -22.99 14.68
C THR A 146 -25.01 -21.85 13.81
N GLU A 147 -25.78 -20.93 14.40
CA GLU A 147 -26.37 -19.79 13.67
C GLU A 147 -25.30 -18.88 13.06
N ILE A 148 -24.27 -18.53 13.85
CA ILE A 148 -23.17 -17.66 13.40
C ILE A 148 -22.27 -18.40 12.42
N ARG A 149 -22.12 -19.72 12.55
CA ARG A 149 -21.40 -20.57 11.61
C ARG A 149 -22.05 -20.58 10.23
N ASN A 150 -23.38 -20.70 10.18
CA ASN A 150 -24.12 -20.67 8.93
C ASN A 150 -23.94 -19.32 8.23
N PHE A 151 -24.03 -18.21 8.95
CA PHE A 151 -23.73 -16.90 8.41
C PHE A 151 -22.28 -16.78 7.91
N PHE A 152 -21.31 -17.23 8.73
CA PHE A 152 -19.88 -17.22 8.37
C PHE A 152 -19.61 -17.98 7.07
N THR A 153 -20.12 -19.18 6.91
CA THR A 153 -19.92 -20.00 5.69
C THR A 153 -20.62 -19.43 4.47
N THR A 154 -21.73 -18.71 4.66
CA THR A 154 -22.45 -18.04 3.57
C THR A 154 -21.65 -16.85 3.01
N ILE A 155 -20.99 -16.07 3.88
CA ILE A 155 -20.25 -14.88 3.44
C ILE A 155 -18.82 -15.19 2.94
N TYR A 156 -18.23 -16.35 3.29
CA TYR A 156 -16.92 -16.76 2.78
C TYR A 156 -17.10 -17.79 1.66
N ARG A 157 -16.95 -17.34 0.40
CA ARG A 157 -17.14 -18.19 -0.78
C ARG A 157 -15.82 -18.69 -1.32
N LYS A 158 -15.76 -19.96 -1.68
CA LYS A 158 -14.57 -20.58 -2.29
C LYS A 158 -14.29 -19.96 -3.66
N LYS A 159 -13.02 -19.57 -3.84
CA LYS A 159 -12.47 -19.15 -5.12
C LYS A 159 -11.01 -19.61 -5.14
N ASP A 160 -10.67 -20.47 -6.11
CA ASP A 160 -9.38 -21.16 -6.18
C ASP A 160 -9.08 -21.90 -4.85
N ASP A 161 -7.88 -21.71 -4.30
CA ASP A 161 -7.42 -22.34 -3.06
C ASP A 161 -7.90 -21.63 -1.77
N ASN A 162 -8.65 -20.54 -1.89
CA ASN A 162 -9.04 -19.72 -0.74
C ASN A 162 -10.54 -19.43 -0.73
N TYR A 163 -11.02 -18.96 0.42
CA TYR A 163 -12.38 -18.47 0.63
C TYR A 163 -12.34 -16.95 0.80
N TYR A 164 -13.06 -16.23 -0.04
CA TYR A 164 -13.12 -14.77 -0.06
C TYR A 164 -14.41 -14.27 0.55
N ILE A 165 -14.32 -13.23 1.36
CA ILE A 165 -15.50 -12.61 1.98
C ILE A 165 -16.34 -11.86 0.94
N ASP A 166 -17.64 -12.13 0.92
CA ASP A 166 -18.63 -11.26 0.28
C ASP A 166 -18.98 -10.11 1.23
N ARG A 167 -18.33 -8.97 1.02
CA ARG A 167 -18.50 -7.81 1.90
C ARG A 167 -19.89 -7.18 1.79
N ASN A 168 -20.57 -7.35 0.68
CA ASN A 168 -21.93 -6.83 0.52
C ASN A 168 -22.90 -7.60 1.42
N LEU A 169 -22.85 -8.95 1.38
CA LEU A 169 -23.65 -9.78 2.28
C LEU A 169 -23.28 -9.53 3.75
N PHE A 170 -21.98 -9.49 4.05
CA PHE A 170 -21.50 -9.23 5.41
C PHE A 170 -22.04 -7.89 5.97
N ASN A 171 -21.91 -6.80 5.20
CA ASN A 171 -22.29 -5.47 5.67
C ASN A 171 -23.82 -5.31 5.89
N LYS A 172 -24.63 -6.01 5.10
CA LYS A 172 -26.11 -5.97 5.21
C LYS A 172 -26.66 -6.82 6.34
N SER A 173 -25.87 -7.73 6.94
CA SER A 173 -26.36 -8.65 7.96
C SER A 173 -26.40 -8.02 9.35
N THR A 174 -27.44 -8.32 10.11
CA THR A 174 -27.58 -8.02 11.54
C THR A 174 -26.57 -8.79 12.41
N GLN A 175 -26.10 -9.94 11.93
CA GLN A 175 -25.15 -10.81 12.61
C GLN A 175 -23.67 -10.34 12.50
N LYS A 176 -23.40 -9.32 11.67
CA LYS A 176 -22.02 -8.84 11.42
C LYS A 176 -21.27 -8.49 12.71
N ASN A 177 -21.92 -7.79 13.64
CA ASN A 177 -21.28 -7.34 14.87
C ASN A 177 -20.99 -8.51 15.83
N ILE A 178 -21.86 -9.52 15.85
CA ILE A 178 -21.67 -10.73 16.64
C ILE A 178 -20.46 -11.51 16.09
N LEU A 179 -20.40 -11.71 14.78
CA LEU A 179 -19.26 -12.39 14.15
C LEU A 179 -17.95 -11.64 14.37
N ILE A 180 -17.92 -10.30 14.28
CA ILE A 180 -16.73 -9.49 14.60
C ILE A 180 -16.27 -9.75 16.03
N LYS A 181 -17.19 -9.78 17.02
CA LYS A 181 -16.83 -10.05 18.42
C LYS A 181 -16.17 -11.43 18.60
N TYR A 182 -16.63 -12.46 17.90
CA TYR A 182 -15.97 -13.77 17.89
C TYR A 182 -14.56 -13.69 17.29
N PHE A 183 -14.40 -13.00 16.16
CA PHE A 183 -13.10 -12.83 15.55
C PHE A 183 -12.12 -12.03 16.44
N GLU A 184 -12.59 -11.00 17.14
CA GLU A 184 -11.79 -10.25 18.13
C GLU A 184 -11.42 -11.14 19.33
N LYS A 185 -12.38 -11.92 19.88
CA LYS A 185 -12.15 -12.83 21.02
C LYS A 185 -11.04 -13.83 20.72
N TYR A 186 -11.10 -14.49 19.57
CA TYR A 186 -10.15 -15.54 19.16
C TYR A 186 -8.98 -15.05 18.32
N ASN A 187 -8.81 -13.73 18.17
CA ASN A 187 -7.72 -13.10 17.43
C ASN A 187 -7.63 -13.49 15.94
N PHE A 188 -8.78 -13.65 15.29
CA PHE A 188 -8.88 -13.94 13.85
C PHE A 188 -9.10 -12.70 12.98
N VAL A 189 -9.16 -11.51 13.58
CA VAL A 189 -9.32 -10.25 12.84
C VAL A 189 -8.15 -9.99 11.89
N SER A 190 -8.40 -9.27 10.79
CA SER A 190 -7.39 -8.93 9.77
C SER A 190 -6.13 -8.31 10.38
N SER A 191 -6.28 -7.42 11.35
CA SER A 191 -5.16 -6.74 12.01
C SER A 191 -4.23 -7.69 12.78
N SER A 192 -4.69 -8.92 13.14
CA SER A 192 -3.85 -9.93 13.79
C SER A 192 -2.75 -10.51 12.89
N LEU A 193 -2.81 -10.24 11.58
CA LEU A 193 -1.77 -10.62 10.61
C LEU A 193 -0.57 -9.67 10.62
N THR A 194 -0.65 -8.56 11.35
CA THR A 194 0.42 -7.56 11.46
C THR A 194 1.06 -7.63 12.84
N ASN A 195 2.40 -7.67 12.89
CA ASN A 195 3.13 -7.62 14.16
C ASN A 195 3.01 -6.21 14.78
N PRO A 196 2.65 -6.09 16.08
CA PRO A 196 2.52 -4.80 16.77
C PRO A 196 3.77 -3.92 16.75
N ASN A 197 4.95 -4.55 16.68
CA ASN A 197 6.24 -3.86 16.64
C ASN A 197 6.69 -3.45 15.24
N SER A 198 5.93 -3.80 14.19
CA SER A 198 6.22 -3.32 12.84
C SER A 198 6.17 -1.79 12.78
N LYS A 199 7.09 -1.18 12.01
CA LYS A 199 7.16 0.26 11.77
C LYS A 199 6.75 0.56 10.35
N TYR A 200 5.78 1.43 10.19
CA TYR A 200 5.28 1.86 8.88
C TYR A 200 5.46 3.35 8.69
N GLN A 201 5.78 3.73 7.47
CA GLN A 201 5.64 5.08 6.95
C GLN A 201 4.35 5.11 6.13
N TYR A 202 3.34 5.85 6.58
CA TYR A 202 2.07 5.99 5.87
C TYR A 202 1.95 7.35 5.23
N TYR A 203 1.47 7.39 3.99
CA TYR A 203 1.26 8.60 3.23
C TYR A 203 -0.17 8.72 2.74
N ASN A 204 -0.77 9.90 2.91
CA ASN A 204 -2.09 10.23 2.39
C ASN A 204 -1.99 10.50 0.89
N LEU A 205 -2.57 9.62 0.07
CA LEU A 205 -2.49 9.71 -1.39
C LEU A 205 -3.14 10.99 -1.95
N GLU A 206 -4.04 11.63 -1.21
CA GLU A 206 -4.67 12.90 -1.60
C GLU A 206 -3.66 14.06 -1.70
N ASN A 207 -2.52 13.98 -1.01
CA ASN A 207 -1.48 14.99 -1.06
C ASN A 207 -0.58 14.88 -2.31
N LEU A 208 -0.63 13.80 -3.09
CA LEU A 208 0.37 13.50 -4.13
C LEU A 208 0.51 14.61 -5.17
N ILE A 209 -0.58 15.16 -5.66
CA ILE A 209 -0.52 16.23 -6.68
C ILE A 209 0.05 17.52 -6.09
N LYS A 210 -0.29 17.84 -4.84
CA LYS A 210 0.29 18.98 -4.12
C LYS A 210 1.81 18.82 -4.00
N ASP A 211 2.27 17.65 -3.58
CA ASP A 211 3.68 17.37 -3.36
C ASP A 211 4.48 17.35 -4.68
N ILE A 212 3.89 16.82 -5.76
CA ILE A 212 4.48 16.94 -7.10
C ILE A 212 4.70 18.41 -7.48
N LYS A 213 3.72 19.29 -7.22
CA LYS A 213 3.82 20.72 -7.56
C LYS A 213 4.96 21.42 -6.82
N VAL A 214 5.29 21.02 -5.58
CA VAL A 214 6.40 21.60 -4.80
C VAL A 214 7.73 21.42 -5.54
N VAL A 215 7.99 20.23 -6.09
CA VAL A 215 9.27 19.91 -6.75
C VAL A 215 9.24 20.08 -8.28
N TYR A 216 8.08 20.36 -8.85
CA TYR A 216 7.88 20.35 -10.30
C TYR A 216 8.87 21.25 -11.07
N LYS A 217 9.13 22.45 -10.53
CA LYS A 217 10.00 23.46 -11.17
C LYS A 217 11.47 23.37 -10.72
N LEU A 218 11.78 22.53 -9.73
CA LEU A 218 13.11 22.49 -9.11
C LEU A 218 14.11 21.54 -9.81
N GLY A 219 13.71 20.92 -10.92
CA GLY A 219 14.60 19.98 -11.64
C GLY A 219 14.94 18.70 -10.89
N VAL A 220 14.25 18.41 -9.80
CA VAL A 220 14.41 17.21 -8.98
C VAL A 220 14.18 15.96 -9.82
N LYS A 221 15.12 15.01 -9.78
CA LYS A 221 15.05 13.75 -10.55
C LYS A 221 14.46 12.60 -9.75
N TYR A 222 14.68 12.58 -8.43
CA TYR A 222 14.14 11.60 -7.51
C TYR A 222 13.54 12.31 -6.31
N LEU A 223 12.39 11.86 -5.85
CA LEU A 223 11.74 12.33 -4.63
C LEU A 223 11.27 11.13 -3.81
N ASN A 224 11.76 11.02 -2.60
CA ASN A 224 11.23 10.08 -1.62
C ASN A 224 10.11 10.77 -0.84
N ILE A 225 8.89 10.28 -0.98
CA ILE A 225 7.78 10.74 -0.11
C ILE A 225 7.97 10.10 1.27
N SER A 226 8.83 10.71 2.06
CA SER A 226 9.17 10.22 3.40
C SER A 226 8.21 10.74 4.45
N THR A 227 7.77 9.85 5.34
CA THR A 227 6.96 10.21 6.51
C THR A 227 7.59 9.63 7.76
N GLU A 228 7.44 10.28 8.91
CA GLU A 228 8.00 9.77 10.16
C GLU A 228 7.43 8.38 10.50
N PRO A 229 8.28 7.36 10.77
CA PRO A 229 7.84 5.99 11.02
C PRO A 229 6.98 5.87 12.28
N ILE A 230 5.91 5.06 12.20
CA ILE A 230 4.99 4.85 13.32
C ILE A 230 4.83 3.35 13.57
N HIS A 231 4.92 2.90 14.82
CA HIS A 231 4.65 1.52 15.19
C HIS A 231 3.18 1.14 14.95
N ALA A 232 2.96 -0.07 14.44
CA ALA A 232 1.62 -0.61 14.18
C ALA A 232 0.71 -0.53 15.42
N LYS A 233 1.23 -0.92 16.60
CA LYS A 233 0.51 -0.81 17.88
C LYS A 233 0.03 0.62 18.19
N ASN A 234 0.85 1.63 17.88
CA ASN A 234 0.50 3.03 18.15
C ASN A 234 -0.59 3.52 17.19
N ILE A 235 -0.51 3.15 15.91
CA ILE A 235 -1.56 3.45 14.92
C ILE A 235 -2.88 2.79 15.35
N TYR A 236 -2.84 1.49 15.68
CA TYR A 236 -4.01 0.72 16.10
C TYR A 236 -4.68 1.34 17.32
N GLN A 237 -3.91 1.62 18.39
CA GLN A 237 -4.41 2.23 19.62
C GLN A 237 -4.97 3.64 19.39
N PHE A 238 -4.30 4.44 18.56
CA PHE A 238 -4.75 5.80 18.25
C PHE A 238 -6.10 5.81 17.52
N LEU A 239 -6.30 4.88 16.56
CA LEU A 239 -7.52 4.81 15.77
C LEU A 239 -8.67 4.09 16.48
N THR A 240 -8.39 2.99 17.18
CA THR A 240 -9.43 2.11 17.74
C THR A 240 -9.68 2.31 19.23
N LYS A 241 -8.76 3.00 19.95
CA LYS A 241 -8.73 3.11 21.41
C LYS A 241 -8.50 1.77 22.14
N LYS A 242 -8.20 0.70 21.42
CA LYS A 242 -7.91 -0.65 21.95
C LYS A 242 -6.42 -0.93 21.87
N LYS A 243 -5.90 -1.78 22.77
CA LYS A 243 -4.53 -2.33 22.67
C LYS A 243 -4.48 -3.39 21.57
N MET A 244 -3.43 -3.39 20.77
CA MET A 244 -3.19 -4.43 19.78
C MET A 244 -2.62 -5.66 20.46
N LYS A 245 -3.22 -6.85 20.21
CA LYS A 245 -2.76 -8.11 20.79
C LYS A 245 -1.40 -8.50 20.18
N SER A 246 -0.53 -9.08 21.00
CA SER A 246 0.74 -9.65 20.53
C SER A 246 0.51 -10.83 19.58
N ASN A 247 1.42 -11.02 18.62
CA ASN A 247 1.42 -12.15 17.70
C ASN A 247 2.84 -12.40 17.16
N ASN A 248 3.04 -13.53 16.48
CA ASN A 248 4.32 -13.96 15.92
C ASN A 248 4.46 -13.62 14.41
N ALA A 249 3.67 -12.67 13.89
CA ALA A 249 3.82 -12.25 12.51
C ALA A 249 5.20 -11.61 12.30
N LYS A 250 5.73 -11.74 11.08
CA LYS A 250 7.02 -11.13 10.72
C LYS A 250 6.99 -9.62 10.94
N ILE A 251 8.01 -9.10 11.61
CA ILE A 251 8.17 -7.65 11.81
C ILE A 251 8.54 -7.02 10.45
N TYR A 252 7.81 -5.98 10.09
CA TYR A 252 8.15 -5.09 8.99
C TYR A 252 8.68 -3.78 9.57
N SER A 253 9.77 -3.27 9.01
CA SER A 253 10.31 -1.96 9.40
C SER A 253 10.75 -1.19 8.16
N ALA A 254 10.38 0.09 8.10
CA ALA A 254 10.74 0.99 7.02
C ALA A 254 11.11 2.37 7.57
N ASN A 255 12.17 2.93 7.01
CA ASN A 255 12.68 4.26 7.37
C ASN A 255 13.35 4.94 6.16
N MET A 256 12.55 5.30 5.17
CA MET A 256 12.98 6.12 4.05
C MET A 256 12.98 7.59 4.47
N VAL A 257 14.01 8.33 4.12
CA VAL A 257 14.16 9.76 4.37
C VAL A 257 14.23 10.54 3.05
N SER A 258 14.15 11.87 3.11
CA SER A 258 14.31 12.73 1.94
C SER A 258 15.21 13.91 2.25
N LYS A 259 16.21 14.13 1.41
CA LYS A 259 17.07 15.33 1.47
C LYS A 259 16.32 16.63 1.15
N TYR A 260 15.11 16.52 0.60
CA TYR A 260 14.24 17.65 0.26
C TYR A 260 13.21 17.99 1.33
N ALA A 261 13.26 17.36 2.51
CA ALA A 261 12.25 17.54 3.57
C ALA A 261 12.08 19.00 4.01
N LYS A 262 13.14 19.79 3.97
CA LYS A 262 13.10 21.25 4.27
C LYS A 262 12.09 22.02 3.40
N LEU A 263 11.78 21.56 2.19
CA LEU A 263 10.76 22.18 1.34
C LEU A 263 9.33 22.03 1.91
N TRP A 264 9.14 21.13 2.86
CA TRP A 264 7.89 20.93 3.62
C TRP A 264 7.96 21.48 5.05
N GLY A 265 9.08 22.14 5.41
CA GLY A 265 9.25 22.78 6.72
C GLY A 265 9.74 21.81 7.83
N ASP A 266 10.25 20.63 7.50
CA ASP A 266 10.75 19.67 8.48
C ASP A 266 12.29 19.58 8.46
N GLU A 267 12.90 19.65 9.66
CA GLU A 267 14.35 19.52 9.84
C GLU A 267 14.82 18.05 10.02
N LYS A 268 13.87 17.10 10.21
CA LYS A 268 14.15 15.70 10.53
C LYS A 268 14.23 14.76 9.32
N ASN A 269 14.37 15.28 8.12
CA ASN A 269 14.43 14.50 6.88
C ASN A 269 13.12 13.75 6.50
N TYR A 270 11.97 14.18 7.03
CA TYR A 270 10.65 13.66 6.64
C TYR A 270 9.78 14.78 6.07
N LEU A 271 9.04 14.50 4.99
CA LEU A 271 8.09 15.46 4.44
C LEU A 271 6.90 15.68 5.37
N TYR A 272 6.55 14.65 6.15
CA TYR A 272 5.41 14.67 7.05
C TYR A 272 5.76 14.05 8.40
N THR A 273 5.49 14.80 9.46
CA THR A 273 5.69 14.33 10.84
C THR A 273 4.64 13.28 11.22
N LYS A 274 4.96 12.47 12.22
CA LYS A 274 4.04 11.50 12.83
C LYS A 274 2.72 12.15 13.26
N LYS A 275 2.75 13.38 13.80
CA LYS A 275 1.54 14.11 14.23
C LYS A 275 0.59 14.37 13.06
N ILE A 276 1.12 14.85 11.92
CA ILE A 276 0.33 15.12 10.71
C ILE A 276 -0.30 13.82 10.20
N ILE A 277 0.51 12.76 10.06
CA ILE A 277 0.04 11.47 9.54
C ILE A 277 -1.04 10.85 10.44
N LEU A 278 -0.88 10.89 11.76
CA LEU A 278 -1.90 10.37 12.68
C LEU A 278 -3.21 11.15 12.58
N ASN A 279 -3.15 12.48 12.43
CA ASN A 279 -4.35 13.31 12.24
C ASN A 279 -5.07 12.98 10.92
N ASP A 280 -4.33 12.82 9.83
CA ASP A 280 -4.89 12.43 8.53
C ASP A 280 -5.51 11.01 8.58
N LEU A 281 -4.82 10.06 9.21
CA LEU A 281 -5.34 8.72 9.44
C LEU A 281 -6.63 8.73 10.26
N LYS A 282 -6.73 9.58 11.30
CA LYS A 282 -7.94 9.72 12.11
C LYS A 282 -9.12 10.25 11.29
N LYS A 283 -8.89 11.27 10.46
CA LYS A 283 -9.93 11.82 9.57
C LYS A 283 -10.39 10.73 8.59
N PHE A 284 -9.46 10.08 7.92
CA PHE A 284 -9.75 8.99 6.98
C PHE A 284 -10.51 7.83 7.63
N TYR A 285 -10.08 7.38 8.81
CA TYR A 285 -10.73 6.32 9.57
C TYR A 285 -12.18 6.65 9.94
N LYS A 286 -12.45 7.89 10.39
CA LYS A 286 -13.81 8.34 10.71
C LYS A 286 -14.72 8.30 9.48
N ILE A 287 -14.27 8.85 8.35
CA ILE A 287 -15.03 8.85 7.09
C ILE A 287 -15.36 7.41 6.69
N LYS A 288 -14.39 6.51 6.70
CA LYS A 288 -14.59 5.12 6.28
C LYS A 288 -15.47 4.31 7.23
N LYS A 289 -15.43 4.59 8.53
CA LYS A 289 -16.37 3.98 9.48
C LYS A 289 -17.81 4.44 9.24
N ASN A 290 -18.02 5.72 8.99
CA ASN A 290 -19.37 6.23 8.70
C ASN A 290 -19.92 5.66 7.39
N GLU A 291 -19.09 5.53 6.34
CA GLU A 291 -19.48 4.86 5.10
C GLU A 291 -19.90 3.38 5.34
N SER A 292 -19.27 2.66 6.28
CA SER A 292 -19.60 1.26 6.60
C SER A 292 -20.81 1.09 7.51
N ILE A 293 -21.31 2.16 8.11
CA ILE A 293 -22.54 2.17 8.93
C ILE A 293 -23.77 2.46 8.06
N ASN A 294 -23.58 3.20 6.96
CA ASN A 294 -24.68 3.63 6.07
C ASN A 294 -24.95 2.63 4.91
N PHE A 295 -24.43 1.41 5.00
CA PHE A 295 -24.74 0.25 4.17
C PHE A 295 -25.34 -0.83 5.08
#